data_8cdaf6a6a98141a628e9e35fc970620e
#
_entry.id   8cdaf6a6a98141a628e9e35fc970620e
#
_cell.length_a   1.000
_cell.length_b   1.000
_cell.length_c   1.000
_cell.angle_alpha   90.00
_cell.angle_beta   90.00
_cell.angle_gamma   90.00
#
_symmetry.space_group_name_H-M   'P 1'
#
loop_
_entity.id
_entity.type
_entity.pdbx_description
1 polymer ?
#
loop_
_entity_poly.entity_id
_entity_poly.type
_entity_poly.pdbx_seq_one_letter_code
_entity_poly.pdbx_strand_id
1 'polypeptide(L)'
;MHSPALDDLRRQLREIDRALLRALAARARFPRHPAPRWPETETRRPPPPLADILLALAPAGTAAPAPAAENRALLDVLLARQRLAEAIADAKADLRPDDFRAALETGDREKLLALLTDLPAELSRLDSIRAAAAELAPDLPAGLAPLLWREYFIPWTRRSEVDHLLAP
;
A
#
# COMPACT_ATOMS: atom_id res chain seq x y z
N MET A 1 19.85 -8.05 -9.43
CA MET A 1 20.75 -7.94 -8.27
C MET A 1 20.00 -8.45 -7.05
N HIS A 2 20.55 -9.44 -6.35
CA HIS A 2 19.88 -10.13 -5.25
C HIS A 2 20.42 -9.58 -3.93
N SER A 3 19.56 -9.07 -3.06
CA SER A 3 19.92 -8.65 -1.70
C SER A 3 19.06 -9.41 -0.71
N PRO A 4 19.64 -10.19 0.21
CA PRO A 4 18.88 -10.90 1.23
C PRO A 4 17.98 -9.97 2.06
N ALA A 5 18.45 -8.76 2.35
CA ALA A 5 17.66 -7.76 3.08
C ALA A 5 16.42 -7.30 2.28
N LEU A 6 16.58 -7.01 0.99
CA LEU A 6 15.46 -6.61 0.14
C LEU A 6 14.45 -7.76 -0.04
N ASP A 7 14.92 -9.00 -0.14
CA ASP A 7 14.03 -10.17 -0.25
C ASP A 7 13.23 -10.40 1.03
N ASP A 8 13.83 -10.13 2.19
CA ASP A 8 13.13 -10.18 3.48
C ASP A 8 12.05 -9.09 3.58
N LEU A 9 12.37 -7.85 3.22
CA LEU A 9 11.41 -6.75 3.18
C LEU A 9 10.24 -7.05 2.21
N ARG A 10 10.52 -7.64 1.05
CA ARG A 10 9.50 -8.07 0.09
C ARG A 10 8.62 -9.20 0.65
N ARG A 11 9.19 -10.11 1.44
CA ARG A 11 8.42 -11.15 2.15
C ARG A 11 7.48 -10.52 3.18
N GLN A 12 7.99 -9.62 4.01
CA GLN A 12 7.18 -8.87 4.98
C GLN A 12 6.06 -8.09 4.29
N LEU A 13 6.32 -7.48 3.14
CA LEU A 13 5.30 -6.76 2.38
C LEU A 13 4.17 -7.70 1.90
N ARG A 14 4.47 -8.94 1.53
CA ARG A 14 3.43 -9.93 1.20
C ARG A 14 2.56 -10.26 2.41
N GLU A 15 3.14 -10.38 3.60
CA GLU A 15 2.35 -10.63 4.83
C GLU A 15 1.47 -9.42 5.19
N ILE A 16 1.98 -8.22 5.05
CA ILE A 16 1.18 -7.00 5.24
C ILE A 16 0.06 -6.90 4.20
N ASP A 17 0.31 -7.23 2.94
CA ASP A 17 -0.71 -7.25 1.90
C ASP A 17 -1.82 -8.29 2.23
N ARG A 18 -1.48 -9.45 2.81
CA ARG A 18 -2.47 -10.43 3.33
C ARG A 18 -3.27 -9.87 4.51
N ALA A 19 -2.63 -9.17 5.44
CA ALA A 19 -3.30 -8.49 6.55
C ALA A 19 -4.24 -7.38 6.05
N LEU A 20 -3.82 -6.63 5.03
CA LEU A 20 -4.63 -5.60 4.39
C LEU A 20 -5.89 -6.19 3.72
N LEU A 21 -5.76 -7.32 3.02
CA LEU A 21 -6.91 -8.05 2.46
C LEU A 21 -7.93 -8.43 3.53
N ARG A 22 -7.48 -8.97 4.67
CA ARG A 22 -8.38 -9.32 5.79
C ARG A 22 -9.06 -8.08 6.37
N ALA A 23 -8.32 -6.99 6.55
CA ALA A 23 -8.87 -5.73 7.06
C ALA A 23 -9.90 -5.12 6.09
N LEU A 24 -9.64 -5.17 4.79
CA LEU A 24 -10.59 -4.73 3.75
C LEU A 24 -11.84 -5.60 3.74
N ALA A 25 -11.71 -6.92 3.81
CA ALA A 25 -12.83 -7.85 3.89
C ALA A 25 -13.68 -7.62 5.15
N ALA A 26 -13.05 -7.45 6.30
CA ALA A 26 -13.75 -7.15 7.55
C ALA A 26 -14.51 -5.82 7.44
N ARG A 27 -13.87 -4.78 6.89
CA ARG A 27 -14.50 -3.47 6.70
C ARG A 27 -15.65 -3.48 5.68
N ALA A 28 -15.54 -4.28 4.62
CA ALA A 28 -16.54 -4.40 3.56
C ALA A 28 -17.90 -4.95 4.04
N ARG A 29 -17.93 -5.60 5.20
CA ARG A 29 -19.19 -6.09 5.83
C ARG A 29 -20.08 -4.97 6.38
N PHE A 30 -19.53 -3.76 6.51
CA PHE A 30 -20.25 -2.62 7.07
C PHE A 30 -20.64 -1.61 5.98
N PRO A 31 -21.80 -0.94 6.11
CA PRO A 31 -22.21 0.09 5.18
C PRO A 31 -21.25 1.26 5.11
N ARG A 32 -21.46 2.13 4.14
CA ARG A 32 -20.66 3.33 3.93
C ARG A 32 -20.66 4.21 5.17
N HIS A 33 -19.47 4.49 5.67
CA HIS A 33 -19.24 5.45 6.76
C HIS A 33 -18.12 6.41 6.36
N PRO A 34 -18.09 7.64 6.91
CA PRO A 34 -16.95 8.52 6.74
C PRO A 34 -15.67 7.79 7.09
N ALA A 35 -14.68 7.90 6.23
CA ALA A 35 -13.36 7.33 6.51
C ALA A 35 -12.80 7.93 7.81
N PRO A 36 -12.11 7.15 8.64
CA PRO A 36 -11.43 7.67 9.80
C PRO A 36 -10.41 8.72 9.34
N ARG A 37 -10.23 9.76 10.14
CA ARG A 37 -9.17 10.74 9.87
C ARG A 37 -7.81 10.06 10.01
N TRP A 38 -6.93 10.36 9.08
CA TRP A 38 -5.55 9.93 9.17
C TRP A 38 -4.87 10.67 10.32
N PRO A 39 -4.08 9.98 11.17
CA PRO A 39 -3.35 10.64 12.24
C PRO A 39 -2.30 11.59 11.65
N GLU A 40 -2.50 12.89 11.80
CA GLU A 40 -1.59 13.93 11.27
C GLU A 40 -0.17 13.82 11.87
N THR A 41 -0.05 13.18 13.04
CA THR A 41 1.21 13.06 13.77
C THR A 41 2.10 11.90 13.32
N GLU A 42 1.56 10.92 12.59
CA GLU A 42 2.28 9.68 12.31
C GLU A 42 2.86 9.61 10.88
N THR A 43 2.36 10.43 9.96
CA THR A 43 2.91 10.46 8.60
C THR A 43 2.84 11.86 8.00
N ARG A 44 3.84 12.24 7.25
CA ARG A 44 3.85 13.48 6.47
C ARG A 44 2.97 13.40 5.20
N ARG A 45 2.29 12.26 4.97
CA ARG A 45 1.62 11.94 3.71
C ARG A 45 0.26 11.32 3.93
N PRO A 46 -0.75 11.79 3.19
CA PRO A 46 -2.07 11.18 3.25
C PRO A 46 -2.03 9.75 2.71
N PRO A 47 -2.81 8.84 3.29
CA PRO A 47 -3.04 7.53 2.69
C PRO A 47 -3.70 7.68 1.32
N PRO A 48 -3.76 6.60 0.53
CA PRO A 48 -4.61 6.59 -0.66
C PRO A 48 -6.01 7.05 -0.26
N PRO A 49 -6.81 7.58 -1.18
CA PRO A 49 -8.13 8.11 -0.87
C PRO A 49 -9.03 7.00 -0.29
N LEU A 50 -8.92 6.82 1.03
CA LEU A 50 -9.69 5.81 1.78
C LEU A 50 -11.18 5.92 1.53
N ALA A 51 -11.69 7.14 1.31
CA ALA A 51 -13.08 7.36 0.96
C ALA A 51 -13.45 6.61 -0.33
N ASP A 52 -12.63 6.71 -1.39
CA ASP A 52 -12.89 6.05 -2.67
C ASP A 52 -12.76 4.54 -2.57
N ILE A 53 -11.76 4.07 -1.81
CA ILE A 53 -11.58 2.63 -1.53
C ILE A 53 -12.80 2.09 -0.77
N LEU A 54 -13.25 2.80 0.26
CA LEU A 54 -14.42 2.41 1.04
C LEU A 54 -15.73 2.50 0.24
N LEU A 55 -15.83 3.45 -0.70
CA LEU A 55 -16.96 3.51 -1.63
C LEU A 55 -16.99 2.31 -2.57
N ALA A 56 -15.83 1.85 -3.01
CA ALA A 56 -15.73 0.66 -3.87
C ALA A 56 -16.04 -0.65 -3.12
N LEU A 57 -15.77 -0.70 -1.82
CA LEU A 57 -15.91 -1.90 -0.98
C LEU A 57 -17.28 -2.02 -0.31
N ALA A 58 -17.87 -0.89 0.11
CA ALA A 58 -19.01 -0.93 0.99
C ALA A 58 -20.33 -1.07 0.22
N PRO A 59 -21.22 -1.99 0.62
CA PRO A 59 -22.57 -2.06 0.08
C PRO A 59 -23.33 -0.76 0.37
N ALA A 60 -24.28 -0.42 -0.52
CA ALA A 60 -25.22 0.65 -0.24
C ALA A 60 -26.12 0.23 0.94
N GLY A 61 -26.18 1.06 1.99
CA GLY A 61 -27.00 0.73 3.17
C GLY A 61 -27.08 1.88 4.15
N THR A 62 -28.08 1.81 5.04
CA THR A 62 -28.31 2.77 6.11
C THR A 62 -27.34 2.58 7.28
N ALA A 63 -27.02 3.67 7.95
CA ALA A 63 -26.04 3.75 9.02
C ALA A 63 -26.27 2.74 10.16
N ALA A 64 -25.44 1.71 10.21
CA ALA A 64 -25.09 1.02 11.44
C ALA A 64 -24.06 1.87 12.24
N PRO A 65 -23.87 1.62 13.54
CA PRO A 65 -22.78 2.32 14.27
C PRO A 65 -21.46 2.17 13.53
N ALA A 66 -20.68 3.25 13.52
CA ALA A 66 -19.42 3.32 12.78
C ALA A 66 -18.51 2.14 13.16
N PRO A 67 -17.97 1.38 12.19
CA PRO A 67 -17.05 0.27 12.45
C PRO A 67 -15.68 0.80 12.87
N ALA A 68 -15.60 1.40 14.07
CA ALA A 68 -14.41 2.10 14.53
C ALA A 68 -13.20 1.15 14.68
N ALA A 69 -13.43 -0.08 15.11
CA ALA A 69 -12.39 -1.08 15.26
C ALA A 69 -11.82 -1.51 13.90
N GLU A 70 -12.68 -1.77 12.91
CA GLU A 70 -12.30 -2.16 11.56
C GLU A 70 -11.61 -1.02 10.82
N ASN A 71 -12.09 0.22 11.01
CA ASN A 71 -11.44 1.41 10.48
C ASN A 71 -10.04 1.59 11.09
N ARG A 72 -9.89 1.40 12.40
CA ARG A 72 -8.59 1.49 13.07
C ARG A 72 -7.64 0.39 12.59
N ALA A 73 -8.10 -0.84 12.53
CA ALA A 73 -7.30 -1.97 12.04
C ALA A 73 -6.82 -1.73 10.59
N LEU A 74 -7.68 -1.20 9.73
CA LEU A 74 -7.31 -0.86 8.35
C LEU A 74 -6.22 0.23 8.32
N LEU A 75 -6.34 1.28 9.13
CA LEU A 75 -5.34 2.34 9.21
C LEU A 75 -4.00 1.83 9.71
N ASP A 76 -4.00 1.00 10.76
CA ASP A 76 -2.77 0.46 11.34
C ASP A 76 -2.00 -0.40 10.31
N VAL A 77 -2.70 -1.20 9.51
CA VAL A 77 -2.09 -1.99 8.43
C VAL A 77 -1.56 -1.09 7.31
N LEU A 78 -2.28 -0.01 6.95
CA LEU A 78 -1.82 0.94 5.94
C LEU A 78 -0.55 1.68 6.38
N LEU A 79 -0.48 2.09 7.66
CA LEU A 79 0.72 2.69 8.25
C LEU A 79 1.92 1.73 8.23
N ALA A 80 1.70 0.49 8.64
CA ALA A 80 2.75 -0.54 8.61
C ALA A 80 3.25 -0.77 7.18
N ARG A 81 2.33 -0.79 6.21
CA ARG A 81 2.67 -0.94 4.79
C ARG A 81 3.50 0.24 4.26
N GLN A 82 3.17 1.46 4.68
CA GLN A 82 3.93 2.65 4.30
C GLN A 82 5.37 2.61 4.84
N ARG A 83 5.54 2.33 6.14
CA ARG A 83 6.88 2.21 6.75
C ARG A 83 7.75 1.16 6.06
N LEU A 84 7.14 0.06 5.66
CA LEU A 84 7.86 -0.99 4.94
C LEU A 84 8.21 -0.57 3.50
N ALA A 85 7.37 0.22 2.83
CA ALA A 85 7.68 0.79 1.53
C ALA A 85 8.89 1.74 1.61
N GLU A 86 8.94 2.58 2.65
CA GLU A 86 10.07 3.47 2.94
C GLU A 86 11.37 2.67 3.13
N ALA A 87 11.35 1.61 3.95
CA ALA A 87 12.50 0.72 4.12
C ALA A 87 12.93 -0.01 2.82
N ILE A 88 11.98 -0.35 1.96
CA ILE A 88 12.27 -0.93 0.63
C ILE A 88 12.95 0.10 -0.26
N ALA A 89 12.53 1.38 -0.20
CA ALA A 89 13.15 2.45 -0.97
C ALA A 89 14.61 2.65 -0.55
N ASP A 90 14.88 2.70 0.76
CA ASP A 90 16.24 2.80 1.30
C ASP A 90 17.10 1.60 0.83
N ALA A 91 16.61 0.38 0.97
CA ALA A 91 17.33 -0.81 0.54
C ALA A 91 17.61 -0.84 -0.97
N LYS A 92 16.72 -0.29 -1.81
CA LYS A 92 16.95 -0.15 -3.25
C LYS A 92 18.01 0.92 -3.54
N ALA A 93 18.00 2.05 -2.81
CA ALA A 93 18.98 3.10 -2.94
C ALA A 93 20.39 2.62 -2.54
N ASP A 94 20.49 1.87 -1.44
CA ASP A 94 21.75 1.25 -0.99
C ASP A 94 22.33 0.26 -2.00
N LEU A 95 21.50 -0.42 -2.76
CA LEU A 95 21.93 -1.37 -3.81
C LEU A 95 22.46 -0.69 -5.07
N ARG A 96 22.09 0.56 -5.33
CA ARG A 96 22.46 1.32 -6.53
C ARG A 96 22.79 2.79 -6.17
N PRO A 97 23.74 3.01 -5.26
CA PRO A 97 23.94 4.33 -4.66
C PRO A 97 24.26 5.42 -5.69
N ASP A 98 24.99 5.10 -6.76
CA ASP A 98 25.36 6.10 -7.77
C ASP A 98 24.16 6.52 -8.64
N ASP A 99 23.29 5.57 -9.01
CA ASP A 99 22.06 5.86 -9.76
C ASP A 99 21.12 6.78 -8.97
N PHE A 100 20.93 6.46 -7.68
CA PHE A 100 20.05 7.23 -6.80
C PHE A 100 20.64 8.58 -6.43
N ARG A 101 21.97 8.68 -6.18
CA ARG A 101 22.64 9.93 -5.85
C ARG A 101 22.37 11.02 -6.88
N ALA A 102 22.58 10.74 -8.16
CA ALA A 102 22.36 11.70 -9.23
C ALA A 102 20.89 12.18 -9.31
N ALA A 103 19.93 11.31 -9.01
CA ALA A 103 18.52 11.67 -9.01
C ALA A 103 18.11 12.46 -7.74
N LEU A 104 18.70 12.15 -6.59
CA LEU A 104 18.48 12.84 -5.33
C LEU A 104 19.06 14.26 -5.33
N GLU A 105 20.28 14.43 -5.83
CA GLU A 105 20.96 15.74 -5.95
C GLU A 105 20.17 16.73 -6.81
N THR A 106 19.51 16.24 -7.84
CA THR A 106 18.69 17.06 -8.74
C THR A 106 17.21 17.15 -8.35
N GLY A 107 16.76 16.35 -7.36
CA GLY A 107 15.35 16.23 -7.00
C GLY A 107 14.49 15.64 -8.11
N ASP A 108 15.08 14.85 -9.01
CA ASP A 108 14.39 14.28 -10.19
C ASP A 108 13.43 13.15 -9.79
N ARG A 109 12.17 13.53 -9.56
CA ARG A 109 11.11 12.62 -9.14
C ARG A 109 10.80 11.54 -10.16
N GLU A 110 10.86 11.85 -11.45
CA GLU A 110 10.55 10.89 -12.52
C GLU A 110 11.64 9.82 -12.59
N LYS A 111 12.90 10.22 -12.50
CA LYS A 111 14.03 9.29 -12.45
C LYS A 111 14.00 8.43 -11.20
N LEU A 112 13.69 8.98 -10.03
CA LEU A 112 13.51 8.22 -8.79
C LEU A 112 12.36 7.21 -8.94
N LEU A 113 11.23 7.61 -9.49
CA LEU A 113 10.12 6.73 -9.75
C LEU A 113 10.50 5.57 -10.68
N ALA A 114 11.25 5.84 -11.74
CA ALA A 114 11.77 4.82 -12.65
C ALA A 114 12.73 3.85 -11.95
N LEU A 115 13.63 4.35 -11.10
CA LEU A 115 14.58 3.54 -10.34
C LEU A 115 13.88 2.65 -9.30
N LEU A 116 12.80 3.12 -8.69
CA LEU A 116 12.01 2.41 -7.69
C LEU A 116 11.05 1.38 -8.30
N THR A 117 10.64 1.56 -9.56
CA THR A 117 9.68 0.68 -10.23
C THR A 117 10.32 -0.66 -10.58
N ASP A 118 9.66 -1.75 -10.17
CA ASP A 118 10.02 -3.14 -10.50
C ASP A 118 8.77 -3.84 -11.07
N LEU A 119 8.54 -3.65 -12.37
CA LEU A 119 7.35 -4.18 -13.04
C LEU A 119 7.17 -5.69 -12.89
N PRO A 120 8.22 -6.54 -13.03
CA PRO A 120 8.08 -7.98 -12.79
C PRO A 120 7.60 -8.30 -11.37
N ALA A 121 8.16 -7.65 -10.35
CA ALA A 121 7.76 -7.84 -8.97
C ALA A 121 6.32 -7.36 -8.71
N GLU A 122 5.89 -6.28 -9.35
CA GLU A 122 4.52 -5.76 -9.22
C GLU A 122 3.49 -6.67 -9.88
N LEU A 123 3.76 -7.19 -11.07
CA LEU A 123 2.89 -8.15 -11.74
C LEU A 123 2.75 -9.44 -10.92
N SER A 124 3.87 -9.98 -10.43
CA SER A 124 3.87 -11.14 -9.53
C SER A 124 3.07 -10.88 -8.26
N ARG A 125 3.13 -9.64 -7.74
CA ARG A 125 2.32 -9.24 -6.59
C ARG A 125 0.82 -9.25 -6.90
N LEU A 126 0.39 -8.72 -8.05
CA LEU A 126 -1.02 -8.73 -8.45
C LEU A 126 -1.57 -10.15 -8.56
N ASP A 127 -0.79 -11.09 -9.07
CA ASP A 127 -1.19 -12.51 -9.11
C ASP A 127 -1.28 -13.11 -7.70
N SER A 128 -0.33 -12.78 -6.83
CA SER A 128 -0.36 -13.20 -5.43
C SER A 128 -1.58 -12.62 -4.68
N ILE A 129 -1.93 -11.36 -4.94
CA ILE A 129 -3.12 -10.71 -4.37
C ILE A 129 -4.40 -11.36 -4.87
N ARG A 130 -4.47 -11.71 -6.16
CA ARG A 130 -5.63 -12.43 -6.71
C ARG A 130 -5.85 -13.77 -6.02
N ALA A 131 -4.78 -14.56 -5.84
CA ALA A 131 -4.83 -15.84 -5.16
C ALA A 131 -5.22 -15.68 -3.68
N ALA A 132 -4.56 -14.75 -2.98
CA ALA A 132 -4.84 -14.49 -1.57
C ALA A 132 -6.26 -13.93 -1.33
N ALA A 133 -6.81 -13.15 -2.23
CA ALA A 133 -8.17 -12.63 -2.12
C ALA A 133 -9.22 -13.75 -2.19
N ALA A 134 -9.01 -14.74 -3.06
CA ALA A 134 -9.90 -15.90 -3.13
C ALA A 134 -9.93 -16.71 -1.82
N GLU A 135 -8.80 -16.76 -1.11
CA GLU A 135 -8.66 -17.48 0.16
C GLU A 135 -9.17 -16.65 1.37
N LEU A 136 -8.73 -15.38 1.45
CA LEU A 136 -8.85 -14.56 2.67
C LEU A 136 -10.05 -13.61 2.65
N ALA A 137 -10.59 -13.32 1.49
CA ALA A 137 -11.65 -12.35 1.29
C ALA A 137 -12.66 -12.83 0.22
N PRO A 138 -13.24 -14.05 0.36
CA PRO A 138 -14.13 -14.61 -0.65
C PRO A 138 -15.41 -13.79 -0.86
N ASP A 139 -15.80 -12.98 0.12
CA ASP A 139 -16.98 -12.10 0.06
C ASP A 139 -16.73 -10.81 -0.77
N LEU A 140 -15.47 -10.51 -1.11
CA LEU A 140 -15.17 -9.37 -1.98
C LEU A 140 -15.52 -9.71 -3.45
N PRO A 141 -16.04 -8.74 -4.22
CA PRO A 141 -16.28 -8.94 -5.64
C PRO A 141 -15.02 -9.45 -6.36
N ALA A 142 -15.20 -10.43 -7.22
CA ALA A 142 -14.10 -11.01 -7.99
C ALA A 142 -13.34 -9.91 -8.77
N GLY A 143 -12.02 -9.91 -8.67
CA GLY A 143 -11.15 -8.93 -9.33
C GLY A 143 -11.02 -7.58 -8.62
N LEU A 144 -11.83 -7.28 -7.58
CA LEU A 144 -11.74 -6.00 -6.86
C LEU A 144 -10.39 -5.84 -6.15
N ALA A 145 -9.89 -6.87 -5.48
CA ALA A 145 -8.62 -6.78 -4.78
C ALA A 145 -7.44 -6.45 -5.72
N PRO A 146 -7.18 -7.18 -6.82
CA PRO A 146 -6.15 -6.80 -7.78
C PRO A 146 -6.34 -5.39 -8.36
N LEU A 147 -7.58 -4.97 -8.59
CA LEU A 147 -7.90 -3.62 -9.05
C LEU A 147 -7.45 -2.56 -8.03
N LEU A 148 -7.77 -2.74 -6.75
CA LEU A 148 -7.36 -1.84 -5.68
C LEU A 148 -5.84 -1.74 -5.57
N TRP A 149 -5.11 -2.87 -5.70
CA TRP A 149 -3.64 -2.85 -5.69
C TRP A 149 -3.09 -2.09 -6.90
N ARG A 150 -3.61 -2.34 -8.09
CA ARG A 150 -3.14 -1.69 -9.32
C ARG A 150 -3.41 -0.18 -9.33
N GLU A 151 -4.63 0.23 -8.95
CA GLU A 151 -5.07 1.63 -9.11
C GLU A 151 -4.72 2.51 -7.92
N TYR A 152 -4.60 1.93 -6.70
CA TYR A 152 -4.40 2.72 -5.49
C TYR A 152 -3.12 2.36 -4.72
N PHE A 153 -2.94 1.08 -4.34
CA PHE A 153 -1.86 0.75 -3.41
C PHE A 153 -0.47 0.76 -4.04
N ILE A 154 -0.30 0.28 -5.26
CA ILE A 154 1.01 0.32 -5.95
C ILE A 154 1.38 1.77 -6.30
N PRO A 155 0.53 2.59 -6.94
CA PRO A 155 0.83 3.99 -7.22
C PRO A 155 1.09 4.82 -5.94
N TRP A 156 0.36 4.57 -4.87
CA TRP A 156 0.60 5.22 -3.60
C TRP A 156 1.95 4.84 -2.99
N THR A 157 2.28 3.55 -2.98
CA THR A 157 3.58 3.06 -2.51
C THR A 157 4.72 3.75 -3.23
N ARG A 158 4.71 3.77 -4.55
CA ARG A 158 5.75 4.42 -5.36
C ARG A 158 5.90 5.91 -5.02
N ARG A 159 4.78 6.63 -4.87
CA ARG A 159 4.81 8.05 -4.47
C ARG A 159 5.41 8.22 -3.08
N SER A 160 5.01 7.39 -2.12
CA SER A 160 5.54 7.41 -0.75
C SER A 160 7.04 7.11 -0.72
N GLU A 161 7.52 6.15 -1.51
CA GLU A 161 8.94 5.82 -1.66
C GLU A 161 9.74 7.03 -2.20
N VAL A 162 9.27 7.67 -3.28
CA VAL A 162 9.91 8.87 -3.85
C VAL A 162 9.94 10.02 -2.86
N ASP A 163 8.80 10.29 -2.24
CA ASP A 163 8.72 11.38 -1.27
C ASP A 163 9.60 11.13 -0.04
N HIS A 164 9.70 9.87 0.44
CA HIS A 164 10.57 9.49 1.54
C HIS A 164 12.03 9.80 1.21
N LEU A 165 12.51 9.37 0.05
CA LEU A 165 13.89 9.62 -0.39
C LEU A 165 14.21 11.11 -0.61
N LEU A 166 13.22 11.94 -0.92
CA LEU A 166 13.37 13.39 -1.10
C LEU A 166 13.12 14.18 0.20
N ALA A 167 12.75 13.52 1.28
CA ALA A 167 12.56 14.19 2.57
C ALA A 167 13.92 14.71 3.10
N PRO A 168 13.97 15.95 3.65
CA PRO A 168 15.18 16.51 4.23
C PRO A 168 15.62 15.77 5.50
#